data_122664050fd6f2765ea77abf0dda9ace
#
_entry.id   122664050fd6f2765ea77abf0dda9ace
#
_cell.length_a   1.000
_cell.length_b   1.000
_cell.length_c   1.000
_cell.angle_alpha   90.00
_cell.angle_beta   90.00
_cell.angle_gamma   90.00
#
_symmetry.space_group_name_H-M   'P 1'
#
loop_
_entity.id
_entity.type
_entity.pdbx_description
1 polymer ?
#
loop_
_entity_poly.entity_id
_entity_poly.type
_entity_poly.pdbx_seq_one_letter_code
_entity_poly.pdbx_strand_id
1 'polypeptide(L)'
;MLEDNPRRIAAHTAGLPRNRVHKTPVLGEWTVNDVLAHLRSCSDARGEFMRSMLAEQRPTLRAVDPRTLLEQTGYRELEFGPSLRSFVRQRARLLAFLRALPRKSWSRTAVVTGGGPARERTVLFYARWLAHHERAHVRRLARTLQPAPARNSSSGM
;
A
#
# COMPACT_ATOMS: atom_id res chain seq x y z
N MET A 1 4.40 11.85 4.65
CA MET A 1 4.64 10.70 3.72
C MET A 1 3.42 9.78 3.63
N LEU A 2 2.99 9.10 4.70
CA LEU A 2 1.75 8.29 4.67
C LEU A 2 0.50 9.12 4.35
N GLU A 3 0.44 10.35 4.83
CA GLU A 3 -0.69 11.26 4.64
C GLU A 3 -0.89 11.69 3.19
N ASP A 4 0.21 11.83 2.44
CA ASP A 4 0.19 12.35 1.07
C ASP A 4 -0.10 11.27 0.01
N ASN A 5 0.19 10.01 0.32
CA ASN A 5 0.08 8.92 -0.66
C ASN A 5 -1.32 8.78 -1.29
N PRO A 6 -2.44 8.83 -0.53
CA PRO A 6 -3.78 8.76 -1.14
C PRO A 6 -4.05 9.93 -2.09
N ARG A 7 -3.62 11.14 -1.74
CA ARG A 7 -3.76 12.33 -2.61
C ARG A 7 -2.95 12.20 -3.89
N ARG A 8 -1.73 11.66 -3.79
CA ARG A 8 -0.85 11.43 -4.94
C ARG A 8 -1.43 10.37 -5.89
N ILE A 9 -1.98 9.28 -5.34
CA ILE A 9 -2.68 8.27 -6.15
C ILE A 9 -3.87 8.93 -6.86
N ALA A 10 -4.69 9.67 -6.14
CA ALA A 10 -5.83 10.38 -6.71
C ALA A 10 -5.41 11.33 -7.84
N ALA A 11 -4.34 12.12 -7.64
CA ALA A 11 -3.83 13.04 -8.65
C ALA A 11 -3.30 12.31 -9.90
N HIS A 12 -2.55 11.22 -9.73
CA HIS A 12 -2.01 10.45 -10.86
C HIS A 12 -3.09 9.69 -11.65
N THR A 13 -4.23 9.40 -11.02
CA THR A 13 -5.32 8.63 -11.63
C THR A 13 -6.51 9.51 -12.04
N ALA A 14 -6.46 10.82 -11.77
CA ALA A 14 -7.51 11.75 -12.15
C ALA A 14 -7.72 11.74 -13.67
N GLY A 15 -8.98 11.62 -14.09
CA GLY A 15 -9.35 11.62 -15.51
C GLY A 15 -8.98 10.34 -16.27
N LEU A 16 -8.39 9.33 -15.62
CA LEU A 16 -8.14 8.06 -16.30
C LEU A 16 -9.47 7.35 -16.57
N PRO A 17 -9.72 6.89 -17.81
CA PRO A 17 -10.90 6.09 -18.11
C PRO A 17 -10.81 4.72 -17.42
N ARG A 18 -11.98 4.13 -17.12
CA ARG A 18 -12.10 2.87 -16.40
C ARG A 18 -11.22 1.75 -16.96
N ASN A 19 -11.16 1.63 -18.29
CA ASN A 19 -10.33 0.62 -18.93
C ASN A 19 -8.82 0.80 -18.67
N ARG A 20 -8.35 2.02 -18.44
CA ARG A 20 -6.92 2.29 -18.15
C ARG A 20 -6.53 1.86 -16.75
N VAL A 21 -7.41 1.96 -15.77
CA VAL A 21 -7.12 1.54 -14.38
C VAL A 21 -7.12 0.02 -14.22
N HIS A 22 -7.81 -0.71 -15.11
CA HIS A 22 -7.87 -2.18 -15.13
C HIS A 22 -6.99 -2.80 -16.21
N LYS A 23 -6.32 -2.01 -17.05
CA LYS A 23 -5.41 -2.52 -18.08
C LYS A 23 -4.03 -2.74 -17.52
N THR A 24 -3.46 -3.92 -17.78
CA THR A 24 -2.07 -4.22 -17.47
C THR A 24 -1.15 -3.43 -18.40
N PRO A 25 -0.21 -2.65 -17.91
CA PRO A 25 0.74 -1.89 -18.75
C PRO A 25 1.64 -2.82 -19.55
N VAL A 26 2.07 -3.93 -18.96
CA VAL A 26 2.85 -5.00 -19.57
C VAL A 26 2.31 -6.34 -19.08
N LEU A 27 2.33 -7.35 -19.92
CA LEU A 27 1.86 -8.71 -19.57
C LEU A 27 2.56 -9.20 -18.29
N GLY A 28 1.77 -9.63 -17.32
CA GLY A 28 2.26 -10.09 -16.02
C GLY A 28 2.53 -9.01 -14.98
N GLU A 29 2.40 -7.73 -15.32
CA GLU A 29 2.47 -6.62 -14.37
C GLU A 29 1.10 -6.32 -13.73
N TRP A 30 1.14 -5.61 -12.61
CA TRP A 30 -0.07 -5.19 -11.92
C TRP A 30 -0.75 -4.00 -12.60
N THR A 31 -2.07 -4.05 -12.65
CA THR A 31 -2.91 -2.91 -13.02
C THR A 31 -2.84 -1.82 -11.95
N VAL A 32 -3.31 -0.62 -12.28
CA VAL A 32 -3.48 0.45 -11.28
C VAL A 32 -4.40 0.01 -10.13
N ASN A 33 -5.47 -0.73 -10.48
CA ASN A 33 -6.40 -1.28 -9.49
C ASN A 33 -5.73 -2.34 -8.59
N ASP A 34 -4.88 -3.22 -9.15
CA ASP A 34 -4.12 -4.19 -8.37
C ASP A 34 -3.17 -3.52 -7.36
N VAL A 35 -2.49 -2.45 -7.79
CA VAL A 35 -1.62 -1.68 -6.90
C VAL A 35 -2.43 -1.08 -5.75
N LEU A 36 -3.58 -0.47 -6.02
CA LEU A 36 -4.44 0.08 -4.97
C LEU A 36 -4.93 -0.99 -4.01
N ALA A 37 -5.39 -2.12 -4.55
CA ALA A 37 -5.85 -3.28 -3.76
C ALA A 37 -4.74 -3.80 -2.85
N HIS A 38 -3.51 -3.94 -3.38
CA HIS A 38 -2.34 -4.34 -2.61
C HIS A 38 -1.99 -3.36 -1.49
N LEU A 39 -2.01 -2.06 -1.76
CA LEU A 39 -1.74 -1.05 -0.72
C LEU A 39 -2.78 -1.09 0.40
N ARG A 40 -4.05 -1.32 0.07
CA ARG A 40 -5.13 -1.50 1.05
C ARG A 40 -4.90 -2.74 1.91
N SER A 41 -4.63 -3.88 1.28
CA SER A 41 -4.39 -5.16 1.98
C SER A 41 -3.18 -5.08 2.92
N CYS A 42 -2.08 -4.48 2.47
CA CYS A 42 -0.90 -4.26 3.30
C CYS A 42 -1.19 -3.31 4.47
N SER A 43 -1.98 -2.28 4.26
CA SER A 43 -2.36 -1.33 5.30
C SER A 43 -3.20 -2.00 6.39
N ASP A 44 -4.16 -2.86 6.04
CA ASP A 44 -4.96 -3.61 7.00
C ASP A 44 -4.09 -4.60 7.80
N ALA A 45 -3.29 -5.42 7.12
CA ALA A 45 -2.45 -6.42 7.77
C ALA A 45 -1.42 -5.79 8.72
N ARG A 46 -0.77 -4.71 8.32
CA ARG A 46 0.24 -4.04 9.17
C ARG A 46 -0.42 -3.20 10.27
N GLY A 47 -1.59 -2.63 10.00
CA GLY A 47 -2.43 -1.99 11.01
C GLY A 47 -2.84 -2.97 12.11
N GLU A 48 -3.23 -4.19 11.73
CA GLU A 48 -3.59 -5.25 12.69
C GLU A 48 -2.38 -5.70 13.51
N PHE A 49 -1.21 -5.89 12.88
CA PHE A 49 0.02 -6.19 13.61
C PHE A 49 0.33 -5.14 14.68
N MET A 50 0.22 -3.86 14.34
CA MET A 50 0.45 -2.79 15.32
C MET A 50 -0.57 -2.81 16.45
N ARG A 51 -1.85 -3.10 16.17
CA ARG A 51 -2.88 -3.23 17.23
C ARG A 51 -2.59 -4.41 18.15
N SER A 52 -2.25 -5.57 17.60
CA SER A 52 -1.88 -6.76 18.40
C SER A 52 -0.68 -6.49 19.30
N MET A 53 0.34 -5.79 18.83
CA MET A 53 1.49 -5.38 19.65
C MET A 53 1.11 -4.47 20.81
N LEU A 54 0.02 -3.72 20.69
CA LEU A 54 -0.46 -2.84 21.77
C LEU A 54 -1.38 -3.56 22.74
N ALA A 55 -2.17 -4.51 22.24
CA ALA A 55 -3.12 -5.28 23.06
C ALA A 55 -2.44 -6.39 23.88
N GLU A 56 -1.42 -7.01 23.31
CA GLU A 56 -0.75 -8.19 23.89
C GLU A 56 0.71 -7.89 24.20
N GLN A 57 1.27 -8.62 25.19
CA GLN A 57 2.68 -8.49 25.52
C GLN A 57 3.53 -9.40 24.60
N ARG A 58 4.22 -8.81 23.64
CA ARG A 58 5.13 -9.49 22.71
C ARG A 58 4.48 -10.69 21.99
N PRO A 59 3.37 -10.48 21.25
CA PRO A 59 2.69 -11.56 20.55
C PRO A 59 3.56 -12.19 19.47
N THR A 60 3.25 -13.43 19.09
CA THR A 60 3.79 -14.05 17.86
C THR A 60 2.80 -13.83 16.73
N LEU A 61 3.23 -13.13 15.68
CA LEU A 61 2.42 -12.80 14.51
C LEU A 61 2.98 -13.51 13.28
N ARG A 62 2.09 -14.01 12.42
CA ARG A 62 2.49 -14.66 11.18
C ARG A 62 2.30 -13.71 9.99
N ALA A 63 3.39 -13.42 9.30
CA ALA A 63 3.32 -12.70 8.03
C ALA A 63 2.71 -13.60 6.95
N VAL A 64 1.80 -13.04 6.18
CA VAL A 64 1.19 -13.68 5.01
C VAL A 64 1.84 -13.11 3.76
N ASP A 65 2.05 -13.96 2.77
CA ASP A 65 2.56 -13.53 1.46
C ASP A 65 1.64 -12.45 0.86
N PRO A 66 2.19 -11.39 0.26
CA PRO A 66 1.38 -10.28 -0.26
C PRO A 66 0.35 -10.67 -1.33
N ARG A 67 0.62 -11.70 -2.13
CA ARG A 67 -0.33 -12.19 -3.14
C ARG A 67 -1.51 -12.90 -2.48
N THR A 68 -1.21 -13.81 -1.55
CA THR A 68 -2.24 -14.48 -0.73
C THR A 68 -3.08 -13.46 0.02
N LEU A 69 -2.46 -12.45 0.62
CA LEU A 69 -3.17 -11.38 1.32
C LEU A 69 -4.10 -10.60 0.37
N LEU A 70 -3.65 -10.31 -0.84
CA LEU A 70 -4.43 -9.62 -1.85
C LEU A 70 -5.64 -10.44 -2.29
N GLU A 71 -5.49 -11.76 -2.44
CA GLU A 71 -6.57 -12.70 -2.76
C GLU A 71 -7.60 -12.78 -1.63
N GLN A 72 -7.14 -12.87 -0.38
CA GLN A 72 -8.01 -12.97 0.79
C GLN A 72 -8.90 -11.75 1.04
N THR A 73 -8.45 -10.57 0.65
CA THR A 73 -9.21 -9.32 0.90
C THR A 73 -10.30 -9.04 -0.13
N GLY A 74 -10.25 -9.66 -1.30
CA GLY A 74 -11.18 -9.37 -2.41
C GLY A 74 -11.09 -7.94 -2.96
N TYR A 75 -10.07 -7.17 -2.58
CA TYR A 75 -9.96 -5.74 -3.00
C TYR A 75 -9.72 -5.55 -4.49
N ARG A 76 -9.18 -6.55 -5.18
CA ARG A 76 -8.99 -6.54 -6.64
C ARG A 76 -10.30 -6.48 -7.41
N GLU A 77 -11.36 -7.07 -6.85
CA GLU A 77 -12.68 -7.17 -7.46
C GLU A 77 -13.50 -5.88 -7.33
N LEU A 78 -13.00 -4.93 -6.53
CA LEU A 78 -13.70 -3.67 -6.30
C LEU A 78 -13.44 -2.66 -7.41
N GLU A 79 -14.46 -1.88 -7.73
CA GLU A 79 -14.34 -0.71 -8.59
C GLU A 79 -13.32 0.29 -8.03
N PHE A 80 -12.46 0.82 -8.91
CA PHE A 80 -11.33 1.68 -8.53
C PHE A 80 -11.75 2.92 -7.73
N GLY A 81 -12.74 3.66 -8.20
CA GLY A 81 -13.16 4.90 -7.55
C GLY A 81 -13.64 4.71 -6.10
N PRO A 82 -14.62 3.83 -5.83
CA PRO A 82 -15.03 3.47 -4.47
C PRO A 82 -13.88 2.89 -3.63
N SER A 83 -13.00 2.07 -4.24
CA SER A 83 -11.83 1.51 -3.58
C SER A 83 -10.84 2.59 -3.13
N LEU A 84 -10.58 3.59 -3.97
CA LEU A 84 -9.72 4.74 -3.65
C LEU A 84 -10.31 5.57 -2.50
N ARG A 85 -11.60 5.86 -2.52
CA ARG A 85 -12.27 6.55 -1.39
C ARG A 85 -12.15 5.76 -0.09
N SER A 86 -12.26 4.43 -0.16
CA SER A 86 -12.07 3.56 1.01
C SER A 86 -10.63 3.57 1.50
N PHE A 87 -9.64 3.60 0.61
CA PHE A 87 -8.23 3.75 0.98
C PHE A 87 -7.95 5.08 1.69
N VAL A 88 -8.55 6.19 1.20
CA VAL A 88 -8.43 7.50 1.88
C VAL A 88 -8.96 7.42 3.32
N ARG A 89 -10.14 6.81 3.53
CA ARG A 89 -10.72 6.64 4.88
C ARG A 89 -9.88 5.70 5.76
N GLN A 90 -9.40 4.59 5.19
CA GLN A 90 -8.50 3.65 5.87
C GLN A 90 -7.23 4.36 6.35
N ARG A 91 -6.66 5.21 5.50
CA ARG A 91 -5.46 5.99 5.82
C ARG A 91 -5.73 7.01 6.92
N ALA A 92 -6.83 7.73 6.86
CA ALA A 92 -7.20 8.68 7.89
C ALA A 92 -7.33 8.01 9.27
N ARG A 93 -7.97 6.82 9.33
CA ARG A 93 -8.09 6.02 10.57
C ARG A 93 -6.74 5.57 11.10
N LEU A 94 -5.85 5.07 10.22
CA LEU A 94 -4.50 4.66 10.61
C LEU A 94 -3.69 5.83 11.15
N LEU A 95 -3.75 6.99 10.52
CA LEU A 95 -3.05 8.19 10.98
C LEU A 95 -3.58 8.69 12.32
N ALA A 96 -4.90 8.70 12.52
CA ALA A 96 -5.51 9.05 13.80
C ALA A 96 -5.05 8.10 14.90
N PHE A 97 -5.05 6.79 14.64
CA PHE A 97 -4.53 5.77 15.55
C PHE A 97 -3.05 6.03 15.90
N LEU A 98 -2.17 6.20 14.91
CA LEU A 98 -0.75 6.42 15.14
C LEU A 98 -0.45 7.72 15.91
N ARG A 99 -1.19 8.81 15.62
CA ARG A 99 -1.03 10.10 16.31
C ARG A 99 -1.45 10.07 17.76
N ALA A 100 -2.41 9.20 18.11
CA ALA A 100 -2.88 9.03 19.48
C ALA A 100 -1.95 8.16 20.34
N LEU A 101 -0.94 7.50 19.76
CA LEU A 101 -0.07 6.59 20.51
C LEU A 101 0.86 7.34 21.48
N PRO A 102 0.88 6.94 22.76
CA PRO A 102 1.91 7.40 23.70
C PRO A 102 3.32 7.03 23.20
N ARG A 103 4.32 7.85 23.53
CA ARG A 103 5.71 7.63 23.08
C ARG A 103 6.22 6.21 23.38
N LYS A 104 5.91 5.65 24.55
CA LYS A 104 6.31 4.29 24.93
C LYS A 104 5.71 3.18 24.07
N SER A 105 4.59 3.42 23.43
CA SER A 105 3.91 2.44 22.58
C SER A 105 4.65 2.14 21.28
N TRP A 106 5.47 3.06 20.81
CA TRP A 106 6.22 2.90 19.56
C TRP A 106 7.30 1.82 19.61
N SER A 107 7.80 1.49 20.81
CA SER A 107 8.79 0.42 21.07
C SER A 107 8.15 -0.94 21.38
N ARG A 108 6.82 -1.05 21.45
CA ARG A 108 6.15 -2.35 21.64
C ARG A 108 6.50 -3.29 20.49
N THR A 109 6.74 -4.56 20.82
CA THR A 109 7.28 -5.55 19.89
C THR A 109 6.36 -6.75 19.69
N ALA A 110 6.58 -7.44 18.57
CA ALA A 110 6.09 -8.79 18.32
C ALA A 110 7.20 -9.64 17.69
N VAL A 111 7.12 -10.95 17.85
CA VAL A 111 7.89 -11.91 17.08
C VAL A 111 7.13 -12.20 15.78
N VAL A 112 7.72 -11.93 14.63
CA VAL A 112 7.08 -12.13 13.32
C VAL A 112 7.71 -13.31 12.62
N THR A 113 6.87 -14.26 12.21
CA THR A 113 7.19 -15.49 11.48
C THR A 113 6.57 -15.50 10.09
N GLY A 114 6.82 -16.51 9.28
CA GLY A 114 6.13 -16.75 7.98
C GLY A 114 6.82 -16.11 6.76
N GLY A 115 7.87 -15.31 6.94
CA GLY A 115 8.64 -14.71 5.85
C GLY A 115 10.15 -14.98 5.95
N GLY A 116 10.53 -16.19 6.33
CA GLY A 116 11.90 -16.57 6.67
C GLY A 116 12.13 -16.72 8.17
N PRO A 117 13.34 -16.55 8.70
CA PRO A 117 13.64 -16.65 10.13
C PRO A 117 12.79 -15.69 10.96
N ALA A 118 12.33 -16.14 12.13
CA ALA A 118 11.58 -15.32 13.08
C ALA A 118 12.35 -14.03 13.42
N ARG A 119 11.67 -12.89 13.43
CA ARG A 119 12.28 -11.58 13.68
C ARG A 119 11.43 -10.76 14.64
N GLU A 120 12.07 -10.09 15.57
CA GLU A 120 11.39 -9.09 16.39
C GLU A 120 11.19 -7.79 15.59
N ARG A 121 9.96 -7.25 15.68
CA ARG A 121 9.56 -6.02 15.00
C ARG A 121 8.79 -5.12 15.96
N THR A 122 8.95 -3.82 15.80
CA THR A 122 8.27 -2.80 16.63
C THR A 122 7.09 -2.17 15.89
N VAL A 123 6.21 -1.49 16.63
CA VAL A 123 5.17 -0.62 16.05
C VAL A 123 5.80 0.42 15.13
N LEU A 124 6.89 1.07 15.56
CA LEU A 124 7.63 2.06 14.76
C LEU A 124 8.16 1.46 13.45
N PHE A 125 8.66 0.22 13.51
CA PHE A 125 9.12 -0.47 12.30
C PHE A 125 8.00 -0.57 11.27
N TYR A 126 6.80 -1.01 11.65
CA TYR A 126 5.71 -1.18 10.68
C TYR A 126 5.12 0.14 10.18
N ALA A 127 5.06 1.17 11.01
CA ALA A 127 4.67 2.50 10.56
C ALA A 127 5.63 3.06 9.49
N ARG A 128 6.94 2.90 9.70
CA ARG A 128 7.97 3.28 8.73
C ARG A 128 7.93 2.40 7.48
N TRP A 129 7.78 1.10 7.65
CA TRP A 129 7.69 0.15 6.54
C TRP A 129 6.53 0.50 5.60
N LEU A 130 5.32 0.75 6.14
CA LEU A 130 4.17 1.19 5.34
C LEU A 130 4.50 2.47 4.56
N ALA A 131 5.12 3.46 5.21
CA ALA A 131 5.45 4.72 4.55
C ALA A 131 6.40 4.54 3.37
N HIS A 132 7.45 3.72 3.52
CA HIS A 132 8.42 3.46 2.46
C HIS A 132 7.85 2.57 1.36
N HIS A 133 7.15 1.51 1.73
CA HIS A 133 6.51 0.57 0.83
C HIS A 133 5.50 1.26 -0.10
N GLU A 134 4.58 2.03 0.46
CA GLU A 134 3.60 2.77 -0.33
C GLU A 134 4.24 3.81 -1.25
N ARG A 135 5.25 4.53 -0.76
CA ARG A 135 5.97 5.52 -1.57
C ARG A 135 6.59 4.88 -2.82
N ALA A 136 7.14 3.67 -2.70
CA ALA A 136 7.70 2.93 -3.83
C ALA A 136 6.63 2.62 -4.88
N HIS A 137 5.46 2.13 -4.45
CA HIS A 137 4.33 1.85 -5.34
C HIS A 137 3.76 3.12 -6.00
N VAL A 138 3.59 4.21 -5.25
CA VAL A 138 3.10 5.49 -5.80
C VAL A 138 4.07 6.03 -6.86
N ARG A 139 5.38 5.93 -6.63
CA ARG A 139 6.39 6.33 -7.63
C ARG A 139 6.35 5.47 -8.89
N ARG A 140 6.18 4.15 -8.73
CA ARG A 140 6.04 3.23 -9.86
C ARG A 140 4.78 3.56 -10.66
N LEU A 141 3.65 3.75 -10.01
CA LEU A 141 2.39 4.12 -10.62
C LEU A 141 2.52 5.43 -11.43
N ALA A 142 3.15 6.46 -10.86
CA ALA A 142 3.39 7.72 -11.54
C ALA A 142 4.20 7.53 -12.83
N ARG A 143 5.25 6.70 -12.81
CA ARG A 143 6.06 6.41 -14.01
C ARG A 143 5.28 5.64 -15.09
N THR A 144 4.49 4.65 -14.67
CA THR A 144 3.68 3.82 -15.58
C THR A 144 2.58 4.64 -16.28
N LEU A 145 2.06 5.67 -15.61
CA LEU A 145 0.99 6.51 -16.15
C LEU A 145 1.49 7.71 -16.96
N GLN A 146 2.80 7.98 -16.96
CA GLN A 146 3.36 9.02 -17.83
C GLN A 146 3.16 8.64 -19.31
N PRO A 147 2.75 9.57 -20.17
CA PRO A 147 2.74 9.32 -21.61
C PRO A 147 4.16 8.99 -22.07
N ALA A 148 4.29 7.99 -22.96
CA ALA A 148 5.56 7.70 -23.58
C ALA A 148 6.10 8.98 -24.25
N PRO A 149 7.40 9.29 -24.12
CA PRO A 149 7.98 10.44 -24.80
C PRO A 149 7.66 10.35 -26.30
N ALA A 150 7.12 11.42 -26.86
CA ALA A 150 6.84 11.50 -28.28
C ALA A 150 8.12 11.12 -29.03
N ARG A 151 8.06 10.05 -29.82
CA ARG A 151 9.15 9.71 -30.73
C ARG A 151 9.26 10.89 -31.70
N ASN A 152 10.28 11.69 -31.57
CA ASN A 152 10.64 12.65 -32.59
C ASN A 152 10.93 11.87 -33.88
N SER A 153 9.96 11.84 -34.77
CA SER A 153 10.15 11.43 -36.14
C SER A 153 11.00 12.54 -36.78
N SER A 154 12.31 12.47 -36.58
CA SER A 154 13.24 13.22 -37.42
C SER A 154 13.21 12.56 -38.80
N SER A 155 12.25 12.96 -39.60
CA SER A 155 12.32 12.77 -41.05
C SER A 155 13.45 13.67 -41.55
N GLY A 156 14.64 13.10 -41.62
CA GLY A 156 15.72 13.66 -42.38
C GLY A 156 15.36 13.53 -43.89
N MET A 157 15.29 14.66 -44.54
CA MET A 157 15.40 14.71 -46.00
C MET A 157 16.79 14.28 -46.42
#